data_647ffbb7029f4fe7277238c107341adf
#
_entry.id   647ffbb7029f4fe7277238c107341adf
#
_cell.length_a   1.000
_cell.length_b   1.000
_cell.length_c   1.000
_cell.angle_alpha   90.00
_cell.angle_beta   90.00
_cell.angle_gamma   90.00
#
_symmetry.space_group_name_H-M   'P 1'
#
loop_
_entity.id
_entity.type
_entity.pdbx_description
1 polymer ?
#
loop_
_entity_poly.entity_id
_entity_poly.type
_entity_poly.pdbx_seq_one_letter_code
_entity_poly.pdbx_strand_id
1 'polypeptide(L)'
;MKEILLELGICLAAAAFLMIYHECVRLFVYMFCQKSVKCFRTAPWKVWRYIDPVGLILSLTSMVPISKPYFFRVRDRRTNLCLGMAGVVSLVVVLAGSVAVLRLGYGGIDGLDHLVLPHWWNAIVPILVQYLALLSAGMLAANLFPISTFDMGMIVAGVSPAAYLGMIKADGIVKLIFVLVVLLDMIHYGASRLIVLFL
;
A
#
# COMPACT_ATOMS: atom_id res chain seq x y z
N MET A 1 -22.92 -17.39 2.83
CA MET A 1 -23.08 -15.98 3.23
C MET A 1 -22.16 -15.57 4.40
N LYS A 2 -22.09 -16.33 5.50
CA LYS A 2 -21.21 -15.98 6.64
C LYS A 2 -19.74 -15.95 6.28
N GLU A 3 -19.25 -16.89 5.49
CA GLU A 3 -17.84 -16.96 5.03
C GLU A 3 -17.49 -15.77 4.13
N ILE A 4 -18.31 -15.43 3.17
CA ILE A 4 -18.11 -14.27 2.29
C ILE A 4 -18.04 -12.95 3.10
N LEU A 5 -18.90 -12.80 4.10
CA LEU A 5 -18.88 -11.63 4.98
C LEU A 5 -17.62 -11.58 5.83
N LEU A 6 -17.10 -12.73 6.27
CA LEU A 6 -15.86 -12.84 7.02
C LEU A 6 -14.66 -12.44 6.15
N GLU A 7 -14.56 -13.01 4.95
CA GLU A 7 -13.49 -12.68 3.99
C GLU A 7 -13.49 -11.19 3.63
N LEU A 8 -14.68 -10.63 3.35
CA LEU A 8 -14.83 -9.20 3.06
C LEU A 8 -14.40 -8.34 4.24
N GLY A 9 -14.74 -8.73 5.47
CA GLY A 9 -14.30 -8.06 6.69
C GLY A 9 -12.78 -8.12 6.87
N ILE A 10 -12.16 -9.27 6.62
CA ILE A 10 -10.70 -9.46 6.70
C ILE A 10 -9.99 -8.60 5.64
N CYS A 11 -10.50 -8.59 4.39
CA CYS A 11 -9.96 -7.78 3.31
C CYS A 11 -10.00 -6.28 3.66
N LEU A 12 -11.13 -5.77 4.16
CA LEU A 12 -11.26 -4.37 4.58
C LEU A 12 -10.33 -4.02 5.74
N ALA A 13 -10.21 -4.91 6.73
CA ALA A 13 -9.31 -4.72 7.86
C ALA A 13 -7.84 -4.69 7.42
N ALA A 14 -7.44 -5.60 6.52
CA ALA A 14 -6.10 -5.64 5.94
C ALA A 14 -5.80 -4.37 5.11
N ALA A 15 -6.76 -3.91 4.30
CA ALA A 15 -6.63 -2.69 3.51
C ALA A 15 -6.48 -1.45 4.40
N ALA A 16 -7.34 -1.31 5.41
CA ALA A 16 -7.26 -0.19 6.36
C ALA A 16 -5.93 -0.20 7.14
N PHE A 17 -5.49 -1.36 7.61
CA PHE A 17 -4.19 -1.53 8.25
C PHE A 17 -3.05 -1.09 7.33
N LEU A 18 -3.04 -1.54 6.08
CA LEU A 18 -1.99 -1.22 5.12
C LEU A 18 -1.93 0.28 4.81
N MET A 19 -3.08 0.93 4.62
CA MET A 19 -3.16 2.38 4.40
C MET A 19 -2.59 3.16 5.60
N ILE A 20 -2.98 2.78 6.82
CA ILE A 20 -2.49 3.40 8.05
C ILE A 20 -0.99 3.19 8.20
N TYR A 21 -0.53 1.96 8.06
CA TYR A 21 0.88 1.60 8.20
C TYR A 21 1.76 2.39 7.22
N HIS A 22 1.37 2.43 5.95
CA HIS A 22 2.08 3.15 4.89
C HIS A 22 2.24 4.65 5.22
N GLU A 23 1.16 5.32 5.58
CA GLU A 23 1.20 6.75 5.93
C GLU A 23 1.93 7.00 7.26
N CYS A 24 1.83 6.10 8.24
CA CYS A 24 2.58 6.20 9.49
C CYS A 24 4.09 6.11 9.26
N VAL A 25 4.57 5.21 8.40
CA VAL A 25 5.99 5.11 8.06
C VAL A 25 6.47 6.40 7.38
N ARG A 26 5.70 6.95 6.43
CA ARG A 26 6.02 8.23 5.77
C ARG A 26 6.06 9.39 6.76
N LEU A 27 5.08 9.46 7.66
CA LEU A 27 5.03 10.48 8.72
C LEU A 27 6.26 10.38 9.64
N PHE A 28 6.64 9.16 10.02
CA PHE A 28 7.81 8.91 10.86
C PHE A 28 9.10 9.39 10.19
N VAL A 29 9.29 9.04 8.91
CA VAL A 29 10.45 9.53 8.13
C VAL A 29 10.44 11.05 7.98
N TYR A 30 9.26 11.66 7.79
CA TYR A 30 9.14 13.12 7.77
C TYR A 30 9.63 13.77 9.06
N MET A 31 9.24 13.21 10.21
CA MET A 31 9.69 13.73 11.51
C MET A 31 11.20 13.66 11.68
N PHE A 32 11.84 12.60 11.19
CA PHE A 32 13.30 12.47 11.19
C PHE A 32 14.00 13.51 10.29
N CYS A 33 13.47 13.70 9.08
CA CYS A 33 14.05 14.62 8.11
C CYS A 33 13.93 16.09 8.54
N GLN A 34 12.79 16.47 9.10
CA GLN A 34 12.50 17.89 9.37
C GLN A 34 12.91 18.38 10.76
N LYS A 35 13.22 17.50 11.72
CA LYS A 35 13.56 17.81 13.13
C LYS A 35 12.61 18.86 13.79
N SER A 36 11.41 19.03 13.24
CA SER A 36 10.48 20.09 13.64
C SER A 36 9.47 19.56 14.66
N VAL A 37 9.56 20.08 15.88
CA VAL A 37 8.65 19.79 17.00
C VAL A 37 7.18 20.17 16.67
N LYS A 38 6.95 21.11 15.74
CA LYS A 38 5.59 21.56 15.36
C LYS A 38 4.77 20.46 14.66
N CYS A 39 5.39 19.55 13.95
CA CYS A 39 4.70 18.45 13.26
C CYS A 39 4.13 17.43 14.25
N PHE A 40 4.77 17.24 15.40
CA PHE A 40 4.34 16.32 16.45
C PHE A 40 3.00 16.73 17.10
N ARG A 41 2.67 18.02 17.04
CA ARG A 41 1.59 18.62 17.83
C ARG A 41 0.20 18.51 17.17
N THR A 42 0.12 18.27 15.88
CA THR A 42 -1.14 18.51 15.15
C THR A 42 -1.80 17.30 14.51
N ALA A 43 -1.15 16.14 14.34
CA ALA A 43 -1.77 15.17 13.47
C ALA A 43 -1.54 13.66 13.61
N PRO A 44 -0.53 13.08 14.26
CA PRO A 44 -0.31 11.63 14.13
C PRO A 44 -1.43 10.77 14.73
N TRP A 45 -2.22 11.30 15.64
CA TRP A 45 -3.20 10.54 16.42
C TRP A 45 -4.56 10.33 15.73
N LYS A 46 -4.84 11.05 14.63
CA LYS A 46 -6.09 10.87 13.88
C LYS A 46 -5.89 9.86 12.73
N VAL A 47 -5.69 8.61 13.08
CA VAL A 47 -5.34 7.49 12.19
C VAL A 47 -6.37 7.29 11.07
N TRP A 48 -7.65 7.56 11.34
CA TRP A 48 -8.76 7.48 10.38
C TRP A 48 -8.64 8.44 9.19
N ARG A 49 -7.82 9.49 9.30
CA ARG A 49 -7.59 10.44 8.20
C ARG A 49 -6.78 9.83 7.04
N TYR A 50 -6.06 8.73 7.29
CA TYR A 50 -5.25 8.04 6.29
C TYR A 50 -6.08 7.07 5.46
N ILE A 51 -7.26 6.69 5.94
CA ILE A 51 -8.15 5.80 5.24
C ILE A 51 -8.91 6.62 4.19
N ASP A 52 -8.75 6.23 2.92
CA ASP A 52 -9.54 6.78 1.82
C ASP A 52 -10.72 5.85 1.54
N PRO A 53 -11.98 6.32 1.62
CA PRO A 53 -13.14 5.51 1.28
C PRO A 53 -13.09 4.97 -0.16
N VAL A 54 -12.57 5.76 -1.11
CA VAL A 54 -12.39 5.30 -2.49
C VAL A 54 -11.36 4.19 -2.56
N GLY A 55 -10.24 4.33 -1.84
CA GLY A 55 -9.22 3.30 -1.72
C GLY A 55 -9.74 2.01 -1.09
N LEU A 56 -10.67 2.09 -0.11
CA LEU A 56 -11.33 0.90 0.45
C LEU A 56 -12.22 0.19 -0.58
N ILE A 57 -12.98 0.94 -1.38
CA ILE A 57 -13.80 0.35 -2.46
C ILE A 57 -12.88 -0.32 -3.49
N LEU A 58 -11.80 0.34 -3.92
CA LEU A 58 -10.83 -0.23 -4.86
C LEU A 58 -10.09 -1.44 -4.29
N SER A 59 -9.90 -1.51 -2.96
CA SER A 59 -9.31 -2.70 -2.34
C SER A 59 -10.22 -3.93 -2.43
N LEU A 60 -11.54 -3.74 -2.44
CA LEU A 60 -12.51 -4.83 -2.59
C LEU A 60 -12.72 -5.25 -4.05
N THR A 61 -12.66 -4.29 -4.97
CA THR A 61 -12.96 -4.56 -6.39
C THR A 61 -11.72 -5.00 -7.18
N SER A 62 -10.57 -4.39 -6.92
CA SER A 62 -9.35 -4.57 -7.74
C SER A 62 -8.10 -4.86 -6.91
N MET A 63 -8.25 -5.12 -5.61
CA MET A 63 -7.13 -5.34 -4.67
C MET A 63 -6.07 -4.21 -4.67
N VAL A 64 -6.51 -2.97 -4.92
CA VAL A 64 -5.66 -1.79 -5.03
C VAL A 64 -6.05 -0.76 -3.97
N PRO A 65 -5.59 -0.90 -2.71
CA PRO A 65 -5.80 0.11 -1.70
C PRO A 65 -5.03 1.39 -2.05
N ILE A 66 -5.67 2.54 -1.86
CA ILE A 66 -5.06 3.85 -2.05
C ILE A 66 -5.21 4.61 -0.74
N SER A 67 -4.10 5.01 -0.11
CA SER A 67 -4.13 5.82 1.11
C SER A 67 -4.31 7.29 0.79
N LYS A 68 -4.90 8.03 1.73
CA LYS A 68 -4.97 9.48 1.64
C LYS A 68 -3.66 10.08 2.17
N PRO A 69 -2.82 10.69 1.32
CA PRO A 69 -1.52 11.18 1.73
C PRO A 69 -1.68 12.33 2.73
N TYR A 70 -0.93 12.27 3.84
CA TYR A 70 -0.85 13.35 4.82
C TYR A 70 -0.09 14.55 4.27
N PHE A 71 0.98 14.30 3.49
CA PHE A 71 1.76 15.31 2.81
C PHE A 71 1.69 15.10 1.31
N PHE A 72 1.43 16.18 0.55
CA PHE A 72 1.47 16.13 -0.90
C PHE A 72 2.89 16.37 -1.41
N ARG A 73 3.54 17.43 -0.94
CA ARG A 73 4.89 17.82 -1.35
C ARG A 73 5.49 18.74 -0.31
N VAL A 74 6.75 18.52 0.01
CA VAL A 74 7.55 19.37 0.89
C VAL A 74 8.48 20.24 0.02
N ARG A 75 8.86 21.43 0.51
CA ARG A 75 9.77 22.33 -0.21
C ARG A 75 11.18 21.71 -0.39
N ASP A 76 11.60 20.91 0.58
CA ASP A 76 12.92 20.28 0.57
C ASP A 76 12.95 19.03 -0.31
N ARG A 77 13.90 19.00 -1.27
CA ARG A 77 14.08 17.90 -2.24
C ARG A 77 14.44 16.58 -1.56
N ARG A 78 15.37 16.62 -0.58
CA ARG A 78 15.82 15.43 0.13
C ARG A 78 14.68 14.79 0.90
N THR A 79 13.88 15.61 1.56
CA THR A 79 12.71 15.12 2.30
C THR A 79 11.69 14.47 1.36
N ASN A 80 11.42 15.04 0.19
CA ASN A 80 10.52 14.41 -0.79
C ASN A 80 11.04 13.03 -1.24
N LEU A 81 12.33 12.93 -1.57
CA LEU A 81 12.95 11.66 -1.96
C LEU A 81 12.84 10.62 -0.83
N CYS A 82 13.19 11.01 0.40
CA CYS A 82 13.09 10.10 1.56
C CYS A 82 11.67 9.63 1.81
N LEU A 83 10.67 10.52 1.68
CA LEU A 83 9.26 10.17 1.87
C LEU A 83 8.74 9.19 0.80
N GLY A 84 9.04 9.46 -0.47
CA GLY A 84 8.63 8.56 -1.54
C GLY A 84 9.31 7.19 -1.45
N MET A 85 10.62 7.16 -1.17
CA MET A 85 11.36 5.92 -0.95
C MET A 85 10.84 5.15 0.27
N ALA A 86 10.55 5.84 1.37
CA ALA A 86 10.00 5.21 2.57
C ALA A 86 8.62 4.57 2.31
N GLY A 87 7.77 5.23 1.51
CA GLY A 87 6.50 4.68 1.08
C GLY A 87 6.69 3.37 0.31
N VAL A 88 7.51 3.38 -0.75
CA VAL A 88 7.81 2.18 -1.54
C VAL A 88 8.42 1.07 -0.69
N VAL A 89 9.44 1.38 0.12
CA VAL A 89 10.11 0.40 0.98
C VAL A 89 9.14 -0.20 1.99
N SER A 90 8.24 0.59 2.59
CA SER A 90 7.25 0.09 3.54
C SER A 90 6.34 -0.98 2.93
N LEU A 91 5.90 -0.77 1.69
CA LEU A 91 5.05 -1.74 0.96
C LEU A 91 5.83 -3.00 0.57
N VAL A 92 7.09 -2.85 0.13
CA VAL A 92 7.96 -3.99 -0.17
C VAL A 92 8.21 -4.84 1.09
N VAL A 93 8.39 -4.21 2.26
CA VAL A 93 8.58 -4.94 3.53
C VAL A 93 7.34 -5.74 3.91
N VAL A 94 6.13 -5.16 3.78
CA VAL A 94 4.88 -5.89 4.04
C VAL A 94 4.70 -7.03 3.05
N LEU A 95 4.92 -6.79 1.76
CA LEU A 95 4.82 -7.81 0.72
C LEU A 95 5.77 -8.98 0.99
N ALA A 96 7.06 -8.68 1.18
CA ALA A 96 8.08 -9.71 1.43
C ALA A 96 7.81 -10.47 2.73
N GLY A 97 7.40 -9.76 3.79
CA GLY A 97 7.04 -10.38 5.07
C GLY A 97 5.83 -11.30 4.94
N SER A 98 4.78 -10.87 4.23
CA SER A 98 3.58 -11.69 3.99
C SER A 98 3.90 -12.93 3.16
N VAL A 99 4.68 -12.79 2.07
CA VAL A 99 5.11 -13.92 1.24
C VAL A 99 6.01 -14.87 2.04
N ALA A 100 6.94 -14.35 2.86
CA ALA A 100 7.78 -15.20 3.71
C ALA A 100 6.96 -15.98 4.74
N VAL A 101 5.95 -15.36 5.36
CA VAL A 101 5.04 -16.06 6.29
C VAL A 101 4.24 -17.15 5.57
N LEU A 102 3.71 -16.87 4.37
CA LEU A 102 2.98 -17.88 3.58
C LEU A 102 3.89 -19.04 3.19
N ARG A 103 5.10 -18.77 2.73
CA ARG A 103 6.02 -19.79 2.27
C ARG A 103 6.62 -20.64 3.40
N LEU A 104 7.09 -19.98 4.46
CA LEU A 104 7.78 -20.64 5.56
C LEU A 104 6.83 -21.18 6.63
N GLY A 105 5.73 -20.48 6.89
CA GLY A 105 4.77 -20.84 7.92
C GLY A 105 3.73 -21.85 7.45
N TYR A 106 3.37 -21.79 6.16
CA TYR A 106 2.28 -22.58 5.59
C TYR A 106 2.71 -23.48 4.43
N GLY A 107 4.02 -23.52 4.08
CA GLY A 107 4.51 -24.34 2.97
C GLY A 107 4.01 -23.89 1.60
N GLY A 108 3.67 -22.62 1.45
CA GLY A 108 2.99 -22.07 0.30
C GLY A 108 1.46 -22.10 0.43
N ILE A 109 0.74 -21.87 -0.67
CA ILE A 109 -0.74 -21.87 -0.67
C ILE A 109 -1.28 -23.27 -0.36
N ASP A 110 -0.58 -24.31 -0.79
CA ASP A 110 -0.99 -25.71 -0.61
C ASP A 110 -0.70 -26.26 0.81
N GLY A 111 0.16 -25.60 1.58
CA GLY A 111 0.56 -26.05 2.92
C GLY A 111 -0.32 -25.58 4.07
N LEU A 112 -1.39 -24.84 3.78
CA LEU A 112 -2.30 -24.26 4.78
C LEU A 112 -3.04 -25.32 5.63
N ASP A 113 -3.10 -26.55 5.15
CA ASP A 113 -3.84 -27.66 5.80
C ASP A 113 -3.11 -28.32 6.98
N HIS A 114 -1.83 -27.99 7.22
CA HIS A 114 -0.96 -28.76 8.14
C HIS A 114 -0.63 -28.07 9.47
N LEU A 115 -1.06 -26.84 9.72
CA LEU A 115 -0.74 -26.14 10.99
C LEU A 115 -1.74 -26.44 12.09
N VAL A 116 -1.22 -27.03 13.17
CA VAL A 116 -1.97 -27.33 14.43
C VAL A 116 -1.98 -26.09 15.32
N LEU A 117 -2.69 -25.05 14.91
CA LEU A 117 -3.04 -23.88 15.75
C LEU A 117 -4.51 -23.99 16.20
N PRO A 118 -4.98 -23.21 17.18
CA PRO A 118 -6.39 -23.19 17.55
C PRO A 118 -7.27 -22.95 16.30
N HIS A 119 -8.33 -23.69 16.17
CA HIS A 119 -9.15 -23.83 14.95
C HIS A 119 -9.52 -22.49 14.25
N TRP A 120 -9.79 -21.45 15.00
CA TRP A 120 -10.11 -20.12 14.47
C TRP A 120 -8.88 -19.34 13.95
N TRP A 121 -7.69 -19.53 14.54
CA TRP A 121 -6.44 -18.95 14.06
C TRP A 121 -6.02 -19.55 12.70
N ASN A 122 -6.19 -20.85 12.56
CA ASN A 122 -5.90 -21.54 11.30
C ASN A 122 -6.77 -21.09 10.15
N ALA A 123 -7.99 -20.60 10.41
CA ALA A 123 -8.88 -20.11 9.37
C ALA A 123 -8.61 -18.63 9.02
N ILE A 124 -8.34 -17.77 10.00
CA ILE A 124 -8.29 -16.31 9.78
C ILE A 124 -6.89 -15.83 9.38
N VAL A 125 -5.83 -16.33 10.03
CA VAL A 125 -4.47 -15.81 9.82
C VAL A 125 -3.97 -16.03 8.39
N PRO A 126 -4.11 -17.21 7.78
CA PRO A 126 -3.68 -17.41 6.38
C PRO A 126 -4.41 -16.48 5.42
N ILE A 127 -5.72 -16.34 5.57
CA ILE A 127 -6.54 -15.45 4.74
C ILE A 127 -6.09 -14.00 4.90
N LEU A 128 -5.84 -13.56 6.14
CA LEU A 128 -5.34 -12.21 6.43
C LEU A 128 -3.98 -11.95 5.77
N VAL A 129 -3.03 -12.90 5.90
CA VAL A 129 -1.67 -12.77 5.33
C VAL A 129 -1.72 -12.79 3.80
N GLN A 130 -2.59 -13.61 3.22
CA GLN A 130 -2.82 -13.64 1.77
C GLN A 130 -3.37 -12.30 1.26
N TYR A 131 -4.37 -11.72 1.93
CA TYR A 131 -4.87 -10.39 1.58
C TYR A 131 -3.80 -9.31 1.78
N LEU A 132 -2.98 -9.37 2.84
CA LEU A 132 -1.87 -8.44 3.03
C LEU A 132 -0.85 -8.53 1.88
N ALA A 133 -0.54 -9.73 1.40
CA ALA A 133 0.34 -9.91 0.25
C ALA A 133 -0.26 -9.29 -1.03
N LEU A 134 -1.52 -9.63 -1.36
CA LEU A 134 -2.21 -9.11 -2.55
C LEU A 134 -2.38 -7.59 -2.51
N LEU A 135 -2.88 -7.07 -1.41
CA LEU A 135 -3.13 -5.64 -1.24
C LEU A 135 -1.83 -4.83 -1.22
N SER A 136 -0.75 -5.34 -0.59
CA SER A 136 0.54 -4.66 -0.60
C SER A 136 1.17 -4.63 -2.00
N ALA A 137 1.05 -5.71 -2.79
CA ALA A 137 1.48 -5.74 -4.18
C ALA A 137 0.65 -4.78 -5.04
N GLY A 138 -0.67 -4.76 -4.88
CA GLY A 138 -1.57 -3.83 -5.58
C GLY A 138 -1.29 -2.37 -5.25
N MET A 139 -1.12 -2.05 -3.96
CA MET A 139 -0.78 -0.70 -3.50
C MET A 139 0.61 -0.26 -3.98
N LEU A 140 1.58 -1.18 -3.98
CA LEU A 140 2.93 -0.93 -4.51
C LEU A 140 2.86 -0.60 -6.00
N ALA A 141 2.17 -1.41 -6.79
CA ALA A 141 1.98 -1.17 -8.22
C ALA A 141 1.30 0.19 -8.48
N ALA A 142 0.27 0.54 -7.70
CA ALA A 142 -0.39 1.85 -7.80
C ALA A 142 0.58 3.00 -7.47
N ASN A 143 1.36 2.90 -6.39
CA ASN A 143 2.28 3.96 -5.98
C ASN A 143 3.49 4.13 -6.91
N LEU A 144 3.80 3.13 -7.75
CA LEU A 144 4.80 3.24 -8.81
C LEU A 144 4.29 3.97 -10.06
N PHE A 145 2.97 4.20 -10.19
CA PHE A 145 2.46 5.05 -11.28
C PHE A 145 2.98 6.48 -11.14
N PRO A 146 3.35 7.13 -12.26
CA PRO A 146 3.89 8.48 -12.26
C PRO A 146 2.77 9.54 -12.06
N ILE A 147 2.04 9.42 -10.96
CA ILE A 147 1.02 10.37 -10.52
C ILE A 147 1.62 11.28 -9.45
N SER A 148 1.35 12.57 -9.54
CA SER A 148 1.98 13.60 -8.69
C SER A 148 1.74 13.40 -7.18
N THR A 149 0.63 12.75 -6.80
CA THR A 149 0.23 12.51 -5.41
C THR A 149 0.73 11.19 -4.85
N PHE A 150 1.24 10.28 -5.68
CA PHE A 150 1.76 8.98 -5.28
C PHE A 150 3.24 9.04 -4.88
N ASP A 151 3.78 7.96 -4.34
CA ASP A 151 5.16 7.89 -3.90
C ASP A 151 6.16 8.16 -5.02
N MET A 152 5.86 7.65 -6.23
CA MET A 152 6.67 7.93 -7.41
C MET A 152 6.72 9.43 -7.72
N GLY A 153 5.60 10.15 -7.55
CA GLY A 153 5.57 11.61 -7.68
C GLY A 153 6.51 12.31 -6.71
N MET A 154 6.57 11.86 -5.46
CA MET A 154 7.48 12.41 -4.45
C MET A 154 8.95 12.08 -4.77
N ILE A 155 9.25 10.86 -5.24
CA ILE A 155 10.58 10.47 -5.70
C ILE A 155 11.04 11.38 -6.84
N VAL A 156 10.22 11.57 -7.86
CA VAL A 156 10.52 12.45 -9.01
C VAL A 156 10.70 13.90 -8.56
N ALA A 157 9.86 14.40 -7.65
CA ALA A 157 10.01 15.74 -7.07
C ALA A 157 11.34 15.92 -6.32
N GLY A 158 11.81 14.86 -5.67
CA GLY A 158 13.11 14.84 -4.98
C GLY A 158 14.30 14.78 -5.93
N VAL A 159 14.20 13.99 -6.99
CA VAL A 159 15.30 13.83 -7.98
C VAL A 159 15.37 15.02 -8.92
N SER A 160 14.28 15.40 -9.58
CA SER A 160 14.22 16.45 -10.58
C SER A 160 12.95 17.27 -10.49
N PRO A 161 13.00 18.51 -9.95
CA PRO A 161 11.84 19.40 -9.93
C PRO A 161 11.30 19.74 -11.32
N ALA A 162 12.16 19.78 -12.34
CA ALA A 162 11.76 20.02 -13.72
C ALA A 162 10.91 18.85 -14.28
N ALA A 163 11.37 17.61 -14.06
CA ALA A 163 10.60 16.41 -14.42
C ALA A 163 9.26 16.35 -13.69
N TYR A 164 9.23 16.73 -12.40
CA TYR A 164 8.00 16.80 -11.62
C TYR A 164 7.00 17.82 -12.18
N LEU A 165 7.44 18.97 -12.66
CA LEU A 165 6.56 19.94 -13.34
C LEU A 165 5.98 19.35 -14.64
N GLY A 166 6.79 18.60 -15.40
CA GLY A 166 6.31 17.85 -16.57
C GLY A 166 5.24 16.80 -16.19
N MET A 167 5.47 16.06 -15.11
CA MET A 167 4.52 15.09 -14.58
C MET A 167 3.19 15.74 -14.19
N ILE A 168 3.20 16.89 -13.49
CA ILE A 168 1.98 17.62 -13.12
C ILE A 168 1.17 18.01 -14.36
N LYS A 169 1.83 18.44 -15.45
CA LYS A 169 1.14 18.79 -16.70
C LYS A 169 0.44 17.60 -17.34
N ALA A 170 1.02 16.40 -17.22
CA ALA A 170 0.45 15.16 -17.76
C ALA A 170 -0.47 14.44 -16.75
N ASP A 171 -0.60 14.92 -15.51
CA ASP A 171 -1.23 14.22 -14.39
C ASP A 171 -2.68 13.77 -14.69
N GLY A 172 -3.44 14.60 -15.43
CA GLY A 172 -4.81 14.24 -15.85
C GLY A 172 -4.87 13.03 -16.76
N ILE A 173 -3.98 12.96 -17.76
CA ILE A 173 -3.91 11.83 -18.71
C ILE A 173 -3.42 10.58 -17.97
N VAL A 174 -2.39 10.71 -17.14
CA VAL A 174 -1.83 9.58 -16.37
C VAL A 174 -2.85 9.01 -15.39
N LYS A 175 -3.63 9.86 -14.72
CA LYS A 175 -4.75 9.42 -13.87
C LYS A 175 -5.82 8.67 -14.63
N LEU A 176 -6.17 9.15 -15.84
CA LEU A 176 -7.13 8.47 -16.70
C LEU A 176 -6.63 7.07 -17.08
N ILE A 177 -5.36 6.95 -17.50
CA ILE A 177 -4.72 5.67 -17.81
C ILE A 177 -4.72 4.77 -16.56
N PHE A 178 -4.36 5.31 -15.39
CA PHE A 178 -4.36 4.56 -14.14
C PHE A 178 -5.74 4.00 -13.81
N VAL A 179 -6.79 4.82 -13.90
CA VAL A 179 -8.17 4.37 -13.67
C VAL A 179 -8.55 3.26 -14.65
N LEU A 180 -8.16 3.38 -15.93
CA LEU A 180 -8.41 2.33 -16.93
C LEU A 180 -7.70 1.02 -16.58
N VAL A 181 -6.43 1.08 -16.17
CA VAL A 181 -5.64 -0.08 -15.75
C VAL A 181 -6.25 -0.76 -14.53
N VAL A 182 -6.77 0.00 -13.57
CA VAL A 182 -7.48 -0.52 -12.40
C VAL A 182 -8.81 -1.16 -12.79
N LEU A 183 -9.60 -0.50 -13.64
CA LEU A 183 -10.91 -1.02 -14.11
C LEU A 183 -10.76 -2.29 -14.95
N LEU A 184 -9.67 -2.44 -15.69
CA LEU A 184 -9.35 -3.66 -16.45
C LEU A 184 -8.73 -4.76 -15.57
N ASP A 185 -8.64 -4.53 -14.26
CA ASP A 185 -8.09 -5.46 -13.25
C ASP A 185 -6.64 -5.93 -13.53
N MET A 186 -5.90 -5.16 -14.32
CA MET A 186 -4.54 -5.51 -14.73
C MET A 186 -3.57 -5.52 -13.53
N ILE A 187 -3.78 -4.65 -12.54
CA ILE A 187 -2.94 -4.58 -11.35
C ILE A 187 -3.13 -5.84 -10.50
N HIS A 188 -4.37 -6.26 -10.26
CA HIS A 188 -4.70 -7.47 -9.52
C HIS A 188 -4.11 -8.71 -10.20
N TYR A 189 -4.30 -8.84 -11.52
CA TYR A 189 -3.73 -9.95 -12.28
C TYR A 189 -2.19 -9.98 -12.18
N GLY A 190 -1.53 -8.84 -12.35
CA GLY A 190 -0.08 -8.71 -12.20
C GLY A 190 0.41 -9.03 -10.78
N ALA A 191 -0.27 -8.52 -9.75
CA ALA A 191 0.04 -8.80 -8.35
C ALA A 191 -0.11 -10.29 -8.01
N SER A 192 -1.18 -10.92 -8.46
CA SER A 192 -1.42 -12.35 -8.25
C SER A 192 -0.34 -13.21 -8.91
N ARG A 193 0.05 -12.89 -10.15
CA ARG A 193 1.13 -13.58 -10.86
C ARG A 193 2.49 -13.42 -10.16
N LEU A 194 2.76 -12.24 -9.67
CA LEU A 194 4.00 -11.96 -8.94
C LEU A 194 4.07 -12.78 -7.65
N ILE A 195 2.98 -12.85 -6.89
CA ILE A 195 2.93 -13.63 -5.65
C ILE A 195 3.11 -15.12 -5.92
N VAL A 196 2.42 -15.67 -6.94
CA VAL A 196 2.56 -17.09 -7.33
C VAL A 196 4.00 -17.43 -7.76
N LEU A 197 4.73 -16.48 -8.33
CA LEU A 197 6.15 -16.70 -8.72
C LEU A 197 7.06 -16.88 -7.49
N PHE A 198 6.71 -16.28 -6.35
CA PHE A 198 7.51 -16.33 -5.12
C PHE A 198 7.03 -17.37 -4.09
N LEU A 199 5.82 -17.92 -4.28
CA LEU A 199 5.27 -19.00 -3.44
C LEU A 199 5.60 -20.37 -4.01
#